data_485af2ea1aca0d246d5015a399fe6406
#
_entry.id   485af2ea1aca0d246d5015a399fe6406
#
_cell.length_a   1.000
_cell.length_b   1.000
_cell.length_c   1.000
_cell.angle_alpha   90.00
_cell.angle_beta   90.00
_cell.angle_gamma   90.00
#
_symmetry.space_group_name_H-M   'P 1'
#
loop_
_entity.id
_entity.type
_entity.pdbx_description
1 polymer ?
#
loop_
_entity_poly.entity_id
_entity_poly.type
_entity_poly.pdbx_seq_one_letter_code
_entity_poly.pdbx_strand_id
1 'polypeptide(L)'
;MKSKYMSVKRSFLLGSIVVFGALAFSSVASASDHETQCFNEVQGKIAWADEKLNWDPENVKQLCKGTTKPTEPGKCFNMIKSGQVEWSKGNKVWEWKNIINLCSGTNDAQQRVDCFSKGVSSGGDWKDVILSCQRSDNSQSKKNEITN
;
A
#
# COMPACT_ATOMS: atom_id res chain seq x y z
N MET A 1 47.88 42.64 -45.88
CA MET A 1 47.68 41.16 -45.73
C MET A 1 46.23 40.85 -46.02
N LYS A 2 46.00 39.90 -46.93
CA LYS A 2 44.75 39.76 -47.69
C LYS A 2 43.64 39.02 -46.84
N SER A 3 42.51 39.71 -46.69
CA SER A 3 41.27 39.11 -46.19
C SER A 3 40.57 38.29 -47.28
N LYS A 4 40.22 37.02 -46.98
CA LYS A 4 39.41 36.22 -47.89
C LYS A 4 37.98 36.11 -47.27
N TYR A 5 37.03 36.76 -47.92
CA TYR A 5 35.62 36.57 -47.72
C TYR A 5 35.20 35.21 -48.29
N MET A 6 34.62 34.37 -47.46
CA MET A 6 33.93 33.16 -47.93
C MET A 6 32.41 33.34 -47.80
N SER A 7 31.80 33.37 -48.97
CA SER A 7 30.37 33.45 -49.20
C SER A 7 29.71 32.12 -48.80
N VAL A 8 28.78 32.17 -47.83
CA VAL A 8 27.95 31.01 -47.49
C VAL A 8 26.61 31.15 -48.17
N LYS A 9 26.35 30.21 -49.09
CA LYS A 9 25.08 30.08 -49.79
C LYS A 9 23.98 29.61 -48.82
N ARG A 10 22.88 30.36 -48.78
CA ARG A 10 21.64 29.96 -48.10
C ARG A 10 20.96 28.88 -48.92
N SER A 11 20.90 27.67 -48.36
CA SER A 11 19.97 26.63 -48.82
C SER A 11 18.76 26.61 -47.88
N PHE A 12 17.63 27.01 -48.44
CA PHE A 12 16.30 26.80 -47.82
C PHE A 12 15.96 25.31 -47.97
N LEU A 13 15.80 24.61 -46.86
CA LEU A 13 15.16 23.29 -46.81
C LEU A 13 13.89 23.39 -45.96
N LEU A 14 12.80 23.06 -46.62
CA LEU A 14 11.47 23.08 -46.13
C LEU A 14 11.32 22.20 -44.88
N GLY A 15 10.62 22.77 -43.88
CA GLY A 15 10.36 22.11 -42.62
C GLY A 15 9.38 20.95 -42.72
N SER A 16 9.79 19.82 -42.19
CA SER A 16 8.86 18.79 -41.77
C SER A 16 8.42 19.09 -40.33
N ILE A 17 7.14 19.44 -40.15
CA ILE A 17 6.51 19.54 -38.84
C ILE A 17 6.29 18.11 -38.34
N VAL A 18 7.15 17.66 -37.46
CA VAL A 18 6.94 16.41 -36.71
C VAL A 18 6.03 16.77 -35.56
N VAL A 19 4.75 16.42 -35.68
CA VAL A 19 3.79 16.46 -34.60
C VAL A 19 4.14 15.33 -33.63
N PHE A 20 4.86 15.65 -32.56
CA PHE A 20 5.04 14.74 -31.43
C PHE A 20 3.71 14.63 -30.70
N GLY A 21 2.95 13.60 -31.03
CA GLY A 21 1.81 13.16 -30.21
C GLY A 21 2.35 12.77 -28.83
N ALA A 22 2.04 13.57 -27.81
CA ALA A 22 2.29 13.21 -26.42
C ALA A 22 1.37 12.02 -26.08
N LEU A 23 1.89 10.81 -26.17
CA LEU A 23 1.27 9.62 -25.59
C LEU A 23 1.37 9.79 -24.06
N ALA A 24 0.28 10.20 -23.44
CA ALA A 24 0.12 10.15 -22.00
C ALA A 24 0.16 8.67 -21.59
N PHE A 25 1.33 8.18 -21.18
CA PHE A 25 1.46 6.90 -20.50
C PHE A 25 0.83 7.06 -19.14
N SER A 26 -0.43 6.68 -19.01
CA SER A 26 -1.04 6.47 -17.69
C SER A 26 -0.31 5.28 -17.07
N SER A 27 0.63 5.58 -16.17
CA SER A 27 1.32 4.57 -15.37
C SER A 27 0.28 3.94 -14.43
N VAL A 28 -0.24 2.77 -14.79
CA VAL A 28 -0.99 1.94 -13.85
C VAL A 28 0.04 1.45 -12.84
N ALA A 29 0.02 2.01 -11.63
CA ALA A 29 0.84 1.50 -10.53
C ALA A 29 0.48 0.03 -10.31
N SER A 30 1.48 -0.86 -10.40
CA SER A 30 1.26 -2.28 -10.19
C SER A 30 1.10 -2.60 -8.71
N ALA A 31 0.48 -3.73 -8.36
CA ALA A 31 0.35 -4.17 -6.97
C ALA A 31 1.70 -4.22 -6.25
N SER A 32 2.78 -4.58 -6.95
CA SER A 32 4.15 -4.59 -6.42
C SER A 32 4.65 -3.19 -6.02
N ASP A 33 4.20 -2.12 -6.71
CA ASP A 33 4.59 -0.75 -6.38
C ASP A 33 3.93 -0.28 -5.08
N HIS A 34 2.66 -0.63 -4.86
CA HIS A 34 1.95 -0.33 -3.61
C HIS A 34 2.51 -1.12 -2.42
N GLU A 35 2.87 -2.38 -2.62
CA GLU A 35 3.51 -3.19 -1.59
C GLU A 35 4.89 -2.62 -1.20
N THR A 36 5.67 -2.15 -2.18
CA THR A 36 6.96 -1.48 -1.95
C THR A 36 6.77 -0.15 -1.21
N GLN A 37 5.77 0.64 -1.58
CA GLN A 37 5.43 1.87 -0.86
C GLN A 37 5.00 1.56 0.57
N CYS A 38 4.15 0.55 0.78
CA CYS A 38 3.74 0.09 2.10
C CYS A 38 4.95 -0.33 2.94
N PHE A 39 5.88 -1.08 2.37
CA PHE A 39 7.12 -1.45 3.05
C PHE A 39 7.86 -0.21 3.57
N ASN A 40 8.00 0.82 2.75
CA ASN A 40 8.66 2.08 3.10
C ASN A 40 7.87 2.92 4.13
N GLU A 41 6.54 2.73 4.22
CA GLU A 41 5.71 3.38 5.25
C GLU A 41 5.78 2.67 6.61
N VAL A 42 6.14 1.41 6.65
CA VAL A 42 6.22 0.60 7.88
C VAL A 42 7.64 0.54 8.42
N GLN A 43 8.61 0.15 7.58
CA GLN A 43 9.99 -0.08 7.98
C GLN A 43 10.64 1.21 8.50
N GLY A 44 11.13 1.20 9.71
CA GLY A 44 11.79 2.35 10.35
C GLY A 44 10.86 3.46 10.83
N LYS A 45 9.54 3.36 10.58
CA LYS A 45 8.56 4.38 10.97
C LYS A 45 7.53 3.89 11.98
N ILE A 46 7.17 2.63 11.94
CA ILE A 46 6.20 2.04 12.84
C ILE A 46 6.92 1.10 13.79
N ALA A 47 6.76 1.32 15.10
CA ALA A 47 7.30 0.43 16.10
C ALA A 47 6.50 -0.87 16.17
N TRP A 48 7.18 -2.03 16.08
CA TRP A 48 6.49 -3.32 16.11
C TRP A 48 6.38 -3.91 17.51
N ALA A 49 7.47 -4.19 18.17
CA ALA A 49 7.51 -4.68 19.55
C ALA A 49 8.56 -3.90 20.32
N ASP A 50 8.37 -3.68 21.64
CA ASP A 50 9.33 -3.03 22.54
C ASP A 50 9.90 -1.71 21.96
N GLU A 51 9.06 -0.89 21.32
CA GLU A 51 9.42 0.37 20.68
C GLU A 51 10.47 0.24 19.54
N LYS A 52 10.78 -0.98 19.10
CA LYS A 52 11.74 -1.23 18.02
C LYS A 52 11.15 -0.86 16.66
N LEU A 53 11.89 -0.08 15.89
CA LEU A 53 11.52 0.33 14.54
C LEU A 53 12.04 -0.63 13.45
N ASN A 54 13.01 -1.48 13.78
CA ASN A 54 13.59 -2.43 12.85
C ASN A 54 12.79 -3.73 12.82
N TRP A 55 11.92 -3.84 11.85
CA TRP A 55 11.19 -5.06 11.58
C TRP A 55 12.06 -6.07 10.84
N ASP A 56 11.77 -7.36 11.06
CA ASP A 56 12.17 -8.36 10.08
C ASP A 56 11.51 -8.05 8.74
N PRO A 57 12.28 -7.91 7.64
CA PRO A 57 11.74 -7.55 6.33
C PRO A 57 10.62 -8.47 5.83
N GLU A 58 10.66 -9.77 6.17
CA GLU A 58 9.61 -10.70 5.77
C GLU A 58 8.28 -10.44 6.48
N ASN A 59 8.33 -9.97 7.72
CA ASN A 59 7.11 -9.57 8.44
C ASN A 59 6.48 -8.31 7.82
N VAL A 60 7.28 -7.35 7.38
CA VAL A 60 6.76 -6.17 6.65
C VAL A 60 6.18 -6.58 5.31
N LYS A 61 6.86 -7.44 4.56
CA LYS A 61 6.33 -7.99 3.29
C LYS A 61 4.99 -8.70 3.51
N GLN A 62 4.88 -9.51 4.56
CA GLN A 62 3.61 -10.18 4.89
C GLN A 62 2.52 -9.15 5.21
N LEU A 63 2.81 -8.13 6.00
CA LEU A 63 1.86 -7.08 6.35
C LEU A 63 1.36 -6.32 5.11
N CYS A 64 2.26 -6.02 4.19
CA CYS A 64 1.98 -5.21 3.00
C CYS A 64 1.41 -5.99 1.81
N LYS A 65 1.44 -7.33 1.86
CA LYS A 65 1.08 -8.19 0.73
C LYS A 65 -0.37 -7.98 0.28
N GLY A 66 -0.54 -7.58 -0.98
CA GLY A 66 -1.85 -7.41 -1.60
C GLY A 66 -2.54 -6.07 -1.32
N THR A 67 -1.89 -5.15 -0.60
CA THR A 67 -2.46 -3.81 -0.42
C THR A 67 -2.38 -2.99 -1.71
N THR A 68 -3.41 -2.20 -1.97
CA THR A 68 -3.43 -1.13 -2.98
C THR A 68 -3.42 0.27 -2.34
N LYS A 69 -3.46 0.33 -0.98
CA LYS A 69 -3.37 1.55 -0.19
C LYS A 69 -2.22 1.44 0.82
N PRO A 70 -1.04 1.91 0.47
CA PRO A 70 0.22 1.65 1.18
C PRO A 70 0.23 1.99 2.68
N THR A 71 -0.56 2.96 3.12
CA THR A 71 -0.59 3.40 4.52
C THR A 71 -1.50 2.54 5.41
N GLU A 72 -2.47 1.85 4.82
CA GLU A 72 -3.54 1.20 5.59
C GLU A 72 -3.08 -0.01 6.42
N PRO A 73 -2.19 -0.89 5.93
CA PRO A 73 -1.68 -1.99 6.77
C PRO A 73 -0.97 -1.52 8.03
N GLY A 74 -0.14 -0.48 7.91
CA GLY A 74 0.57 0.11 9.05
C GLY A 74 -0.37 0.80 10.04
N LYS A 75 -1.39 1.52 9.55
CA LYS A 75 -2.42 2.12 10.41
C LYS A 75 -3.18 1.05 11.20
N CYS A 76 -3.62 -0.01 10.52
CA CYS A 76 -4.29 -1.14 11.17
C CYS A 76 -3.42 -1.74 12.28
N PHE A 77 -2.14 -1.99 11.99
CA PHE A 77 -1.20 -2.50 12.98
C PHE A 77 -1.11 -1.61 14.22
N ASN A 78 -0.97 -0.29 14.04
CA ASN A 78 -0.90 0.67 15.13
C ASN A 78 -2.19 0.72 15.96
N MET A 79 -3.35 0.68 15.32
CA MET A 79 -4.64 0.68 16.01
C MET A 79 -4.77 -0.52 16.95
N ILE A 80 -4.40 -1.72 16.50
CA ILE A 80 -4.43 -2.93 17.32
C ILE A 80 -3.39 -2.87 18.43
N LYS A 81 -2.14 -2.51 18.09
CA LYS A 81 -1.03 -2.43 19.05
C LYS A 81 -1.30 -1.44 20.18
N SER A 82 -1.98 -0.33 19.90
CA SER A 82 -2.37 0.68 20.90
C SER A 82 -3.46 0.21 21.87
N GLY A 83 -3.95 -1.03 21.75
CA GLY A 83 -4.95 -1.60 22.63
C GLY A 83 -6.38 -1.10 22.35
N GLN A 84 -6.65 -0.58 21.16
CA GLN A 84 -8.01 -0.14 20.79
C GLN A 84 -8.96 -1.32 20.59
N VAL A 85 -8.43 -2.53 20.40
CA VAL A 85 -9.20 -3.73 20.06
C VAL A 85 -8.90 -4.88 21.01
N GLU A 86 -9.94 -5.51 21.51
CA GLU A 86 -9.83 -6.74 22.29
C GLU A 86 -9.85 -7.96 21.36
N TRP A 87 -8.91 -8.89 21.53
CA TRP A 87 -8.96 -10.16 20.82
C TRP A 87 -9.83 -11.21 21.51
N SER A 88 -10.09 -11.02 22.82
CA SER A 88 -11.08 -11.75 23.60
C SER A 88 -11.58 -10.84 24.72
N LYS A 89 -12.65 -11.21 25.39
CA LYS A 89 -13.27 -10.40 26.43
C LYS A 89 -12.25 -9.92 27.49
N GLY A 90 -12.02 -8.63 27.52
CA GLY A 90 -11.12 -7.95 28.46
C GLY A 90 -9.62 -8.08 28.15
N ASN A 91 -9.24 -8.76 27.06
CA ASN A 91 -7.83 -8.94 26.72
C ASN A 91 -7.44 -8.11 25.49
N LYS A 92 -6.55 -7.13 25.71
CA LYS A 92 -6.04 -6.19 24.69
C LYS A 92 -4.58 -6.44 24.33
N VAL A 93 -3.91 -7.40 24.96
CA VAL A 93 -2.51 -7.71 24.68
C VAL A 93 -2.45 -8.70 23.51
N TRP A 94 -2.04 -8.18 22.36
CA TRP A 94 -1.92 -8.95 21.14
C TRP A 94 -0.50 -9.46 20.93
N GLU A 95 -0.37 -10.69 20.46
CA GLU A 95 0.86 -11.12 19.85
C GLU A 95 1.02 -10.45 18.49
N TRP A 96 2.21 -9.89 18.22
CA TRP A 96 2.48 -9.15 17.00
C TRP A 96 2.20 -9.92 15.70
N LYS A 97 2.42 -11.25 15.70
CA LYS A 97 2.10 -12.14 14.57
C LYS A 97 0.60 -12.13 14.23
N ASN A 98 -0.26 -12.11 15.25
CA ASN A 98 -1.69 -12.06 15.05
C ASN A 98 -2.15 -10.71 14.56
N ILE A 99 -1.47 -9.62 14.96
CA ILE A 99 -1.71 -8.29 14.41
C ILE A 99 -1.34 -8.25 12.93
N ILE A 100 -0.17 -8.79 12.56
CA ILE A 100 0.24 -8.89 11.15
C ILE A 100 -0.81 -9.66 10.35
N ASN A 101 -1.23 -10.83 10.85
CA ASN A 101 -2.25 -11.63 10.16
C ASN A 101 -3.55 -10.86 9.96
N LEU A 102 -4.06 -10.19 11.00
CA LEU A 102 -5.29 -9.41 10.87
C LEU A 102 -5.15 -8.26 9.87
N CYS A 103 -4.04 -7.53 9.91
CA CYS A 103 -3.83 -6.30 9.14
C CYS A 103 -3.26 -6.52 7.74
N SER A 104 -2.81 -7.75 7.42
CA SER A 104 -2.17 -8.06 6.15
C SER A 104 -3.03 -7.63 4.96
N GLY A 105 -2.43 -6.83 4.08
CA GLY A 105 -3.00 -6.41 2.82
C GLY A 105 -4.27 -5.58 2.91
N THR A 106 -4.62 -5.05 4.09
CA THR A 106 -5.84 -4.24 4.20
C THR A 106 -5.74 -2.96 3.38
N ASN A 107 -6.87 -2.56 2.78
CA ASN A 107 -7.04 -1.30 2.07
C ASN A 107 -7.90 -0.29 2.86
N ASP A 108 -8.37 -0.69 4.04
CA ASP A 108 -9.10 0.16 4.98
C ASP A 108 -8.86 -0.36 6.40
N ALA A 109 -8.00 0.34 7.13
CA ALA A 109 -7.63 -0.03 8.49
C ALA A 109 -8.81 -0.05 9.45
N GLN A 110 -9.67 0.97 9.37
CA GLN A 110 -10.82 1.10 10.26
C GLN A 110 -11.83 -0.02 10.00
N GLN A 111 -12.16 -0.25 8.74
CA GLN A 111 -13.09 -1.32 8.36
C GLN A 111 -12.60 -2.70 8.81
N ARG A 112 -11.29 -2.98 8.68
CA ARG A 112 -10.69 -4.23 9.12
C ARG A 112 -10.80 -4.42 10.62
N VAL A 113 -10.53 -3.38 11.39
CA VAL A 113 -10.63 -3.35 12.85
C VAL A 113 -12.07 -3.50 13.32
N ASP A 114 -13.01 -2.77 12.70
CA ASP A 114 -14.43 -2.84 13.03
C ASP A 114 -15.03 -4.23 12.72
N CYS A 115 -14.64 -4.80 11.57
CA CYS A 115 -15.02 -6.18 11.21
C CYS A 115 -14.60 -7.17 12.30
N PHE A 116 -13.34 -7.09 12.72
CA PHE A 116 -12.80 -7.99 13.74
C PHE A 116 -13.51 -7.79 15.08
N SER A 117 -13.62 -6.56 15.55
CA SER A 117 -14.27 -6.22 16.82
C SER A 117 -15.71 -6.73 16.87
N LYS A 118 -16.47 -6.55 15.79
CA LYS A 118 -17.84 -7.04 15.65
C LYS A 118 -17.90 -8.57 15.69
N GLY A 119 -17.01 -9.24 14.94
CA GLY A 119 -17.00 -10.71 14.88
C GLY A 119 -16.73 -11.34 16.24
N VAL A 120 -15.74 -10.85 16.98
CA VAL A 120 -15.39 -11.35 18.32
C VAL A 120 -16.49 -11.02 19.33
N SER A 121 -17.06 -9.80 19.29
CA SER A 121 -18.17 -9.40 20.17
C SER A 121 -19.42 -10.25 19.96
N SER A 122 -19.61 -10.81 18.76
CA SER A 122 -20.68 -11.73 18.43
C SER A 122 -20.41 -13.18 18.84
N GLY A 123 -19.28 -13.45 19.52
CA GLY A 123 -18.88 -14.77 19.99
C GLY A 123 -18.12 -15.61 18.98
N GLY A 124 -17.65 -15.01 17.88
CA GLY A 124 -16.80 -15.70 16.90
C GLY A 124 -15.42 -16.05 17.47
N ASP A 125 -14.87 -17.20 17.05
CA ASP A 125 -13.47 -17.52 17.30
C ASP A 125 -12.56 -16.50 16.59
N TRP A 126 -11.61 -15.97 17.31
CA TRP A 126 -10.77 -14.86 16.79
C TRP A 126 -9.98 -15.23 15.53
N LYS A 127 -9.56 -16.50 15.35
CA LYS A 127 -8.82 -16.95 14.16
C LYS A 127 -9.74 -16.97 12.94
N ASP A 128 -10.95 -17.47 13.11
CA ASP A 128 -11.96 -17.52 12.04
C ASP A 128 -12.42 -16.12 11.66
N VAL A 129 -12.53 -15.22 12.65
CA VAL A 129 -12.87 -13.82 12.42
C VAL A 129 -11.77 -13.11 11.65
N ILE A 130 -10.47 -13.33 11.95
CA ILE A 130 -9.37 -12.79 11.14
C ILE A 130 -9.54 -13.19 9.67
N LEU A 131 -9.69 -14.48 9.40
CA LEU A 131 -9.83 -15.00 8.03
C LEU A 131 -11.07 -14.45 7.31
N SER A 132 -12.18 -14.29 8.03
CA SER A 132 -13.41 -13.72 7.48
C SER A 132 -13.22 -12.25 7.08
N CYS A 133 -12.59 -11.45 7.95
CA CYS A 133 -12.37 -10.03 7.70
C CYS A 133 -11.35 -9.77 6.58
N GLN A 134 -10.35 -10.64 6.40
CA GLN A 134 -9.43 -10.56 5.26
C GLN A 134 -10.15 -10.79 3.92
N ARG A 135 -11.11 -11.73 3.87
CA ARG A 135 -11.88 -12.01 2.64
C ARG A 135 -12.82 -10.88 2.24
N SER A 136 -13.42 -10.21 3.20
CA SER A 136 -14.37 -9.12 2.94
C SER A 136 -13.69 -7.91 2.28
N ASP A 137 -12.49 -7.51 2.71
CA ASP A 137 -11.72 -6.43 2.08
C ASP A 137 -11.38 -6.73 0.61
N ASN A 138 -10.94 -7.95 0.34
CA ASN A 138 -10.58 -8.38 -1.01
C ASN A 138 -11.78 -8.37 -1.98
N SER A 139 -12.97 -8.63 -1.47
CA SER A 139 -14.21 -8.62 -2.26
C SER A 139 -14.64 -7.20 -2.61
N GLN A 140 -14.44 -6.24 -1.73
CA GLN A 140 -14.80 -4.84 -1.97
C GLN A 140 -13.79 -4.14 -2.90
N SER A 141 -12.50 -4.43 -2.78
CA SER A 141 -11.48 -3.91 -3.70
C SER A 141 -11.79 -4.29 -5.14
N LYS A 142 -12.14 -5.54 -5.42
CA LYS A 142 -12.52 -6.00 -6.76
C LYS A 142 -13.79 -5.33 -7.29
N LYS A 143 -14.76 -5.04 -6.43
CA LYS A 143 -16.00 -4.39 -6.84
C LYS A 143 -15.79 -2.93 -7.27
N ASN A 144 -14.92 -2.21 -6.59
CA ASN A 144 -14.60 -0.82 -6.90
C ASN A 144 -13.75 -0.68 -8.18
N GLU A 145 -12.99 -1.70 -8.54
CA GLU A 145 -12.17 -1.73 -9.75
C GLU A 145 -12.99 -1.94 -11.03
N ILE A 146 -14.15 -2.59 -10.91
CA ILE A 146 -15.07 -2.87 -12.03
C ILE A 146 -16.00 -1.68 -12.34
N THR A 147 -16.15 -0.74 -11.40
CA THR A 147 -17.10 0.39 -11.50
C THR A 147 -16.46 1.72 -11.92
N ASN A 148 -15.15 1.76 -12.18
CA ASN A 148 -14.39 2.88 -12.73
C ASN A 148 -13.93 2.60 -14.16
#